data_078ffd93654e6f51cace069182314a28
#
_entry.id   078ffd93654e6f51cace069182314a28
#
_cell.length_a   1.000
_cell.length_b   1.000
_cell.length_c   1.000
_cell.angle_alpha   90.00
_cell.angle_beta   90.00
_cell.angle_gamma   90.00
#
_symmetry.space_group_name_H-M   'P 1'
#
loop_
_entity.id
_entity.type
_entity.pdbx_description
1 polymer ?
#
loop_
_entity_poly.entity_id
_entity_poly.type
_entity_poly.pdbx_seq_one_letter_code
_entity_poly.pdbx_strand_id
1 'polypeptide(L)'
;MAVPRPQARWKVRHVEKHEFEPWSRLFRGYADFYHWPTNDEHQRQIWSWIHDDHSVEALVAVPVDEAGNETGEPQGMAHLRQWVRPLRGVIAGYLDDLFVEPELRGAGAVDALFAEINRLAVERDWSVVRWTTADDNYRARAVYDKLATRTTWITYDMTPVATGAGDTSATV
;
A
#
# COMPACT_ATOMS: atom_id res chain seq x y z
N MET A 1 -2.22 -2.39 36.71
CA MET A 1 -1.92 -3.42 35.70
C MET A 1 -2.91 -3.21 34.55
N ALA A 2 -2.41 -2.86 33.36
CA ALA A 2 -3.29 -2.74 32.18
C ALA A 2 -3.66 -4.17 31.74
N VAL A 3 -4.96 -4.43 31.60
CA VAL A 3 -5.48 -5.68 31.03
C VAL A 3 -4.97 -5.75 29.60
N PRO A 4 -4.29 -6.82 29.18
CA PRO A 4 -3.90 -6.98 27.78
C PRO A 4 -5.16 -6.93 26.92
N ARG A 5 -5.22 -6.01 25.95
CA ARG A 5 -6.30 -6.06 24.97
C ARG A 5 -6.20 -7.39 24.22
N PRO A 6 -7.29 -8.13 24.05
CA PRO A 6 -7.27 -9.32 23.23
C PRO A 6 -6.71 -8.93 21.86
N GLN A 7 -5.72 -9.67 21.40
CA GLN A 7 -5.11 -9.43 20.09
C GLN A 7 -6.21 -9.68 19.04
N ALA A 8 -6.63 -8.65 18.35
CA ALA A 8 -7.60 -8.80 17.28
C ALA A 8 -7.06 -9.77 16.24
N ARG A 9 -7.89 -10.71 15.79
CA ARG A 9 -7.55 -11.61 14.70
C ARG A 9 -7.91 -10.94 13.39
N TRP A 10 -7.10 -11.13 12.39
CA TRP A 10 -7.24 -10.48 11.09
C TRP A 10 -7.28 -11.50 9.97
N LYS A 11 -8.21 -11.35 9.07
CA LYS A 11 -8.21 -11.98 7.76
C LYS A 11 -7.75 -10.95 6.75
N VAL A 12 -6.75 -11.29 5.95
CA VAL A 12 -6.29 -10.45 4.85
C VAL A 12 -6.70 -11.09 3.53
N ARG A 13 -7.29 -10.31 2.67
CA ARG A 13 -7.75 -10.72 1.35
C ARG A 13 -7.75 -9.56 0.37
N HIS A 14 -7.94 -9.83 -0.91
CA HIS A 14 -8.20 -8.77 -1.88
C HIS A 14 -9.50 -8.03 -1.55
N VAL A 15 -9.50 -6.73 -1.83
CA VAL A 15 -10.70 -5.90 -1.71
C VAL A 15 -11.73 -6.33 -2.75
N GLU A 16 -13.00 -6.35 -2.38
CA GLU A 16 -14.09 -6.76 -3.26
C GLU A 16 -14.75 -5.53 -3.93
N LYS A 17 -15.35 -5.72 -5.12
CA LYS A 17 -15.96 -4.61 -5.90
C LYS A 17 -17.02 -3.80 -5.16
N HIS A 18 -17.70 -4.41 -4.20
CA HIS A 18 -18.71 -3.71 -3.41
C HIS A 18 -18.14 -2.89 -2.24
N GLU A 19 -16.83 -3.00 -1.96
CA GLU A 19 -16.16 -2.37 -0.81
C GLU A 19 -15.52 -1.02 -1.14
N PHE A 20 -15.99 -0.32 -2.17
CA PHE A 20 -15.45 1.00 -2.54
C PHE A 20 -15.43 1.97 -1.35
N GLU A 21 -16.53 2.10 -0.61
CA GLU A 21 -16.63 3.06 0.49
C GLU A 21 -15.72 2.73 1.68
N PRO A 22 -15.65 1.48 2.20
CA PRO A 22 -14.68 1.12 3.23
C PRO A 22 -13.23 1.33 2.79
N TRP A 23 -12.87 0.92 1.57
CA TRP A 23 -11.55 1.16 1.01
C TRP A 23 -11.24 2.65 0.85
N SER A 24 -12.17 3.42 0.31
CA SER A 24 -12.05 4.87 0.10
C SER A 24 -11.80 5.61 1.43
N ARG A 25 -12.47 5.18 2.51
CA ARG A 25 -12.23 5.71 3.86
C ARG A 25 -10.78 5.47 4.31
N LEU A 26 -10.26 4.26 4.14
CA LEU A 26 -8.88 3.92 4.48
C LEU A 26 -7.89 4.70 3.63
N PHE A 27 -8.15 4.83 2.33
CA PHE A 27 -7.31 5.60 1.44
C PHE A 27 -7.27 7.10 1.79
N ARG A 28 -8.40 7.69 2.16
CA ARG A 28 -8.43 9.07 2.68
C ARG A 28 -7.59 9.21 3.94
N GLY A 29 -7.72 8.29 4.89
CA GLY A 29 -6.90 8.31 6.11
C GLY A 29 -5.40 8.19 5.82
N TYR A 30 -5.01 7.44 4.80
CA TYR A 30 -3.64 7.37 4.32
C TYR A 30 -3.17 8.69 3.69
N ALA A 31 -3.99 9.29 2.81
CA ALA A 31 -3.71 10.56 2.17
C ALA A 31 -3.59 11.70 3.20
N ASP A 32 -4.48 11.74 4.18
CA ASP A 32 -4.43 12.71 5.29
C ASP A 32 -3.14 12.58 6.11
N PHE A 33 -2.69 11.35 6.36
CA PHE A 33 -1.43 11.11 7.08
C PHE A 33 -0.21 11.73 6.37
N TYR A 34 -0.20 11.72 5.04
CA TYR A 34 0.86 12.33 4.23
C TYR A 34 0.54 13.76 3.80
N HIS A 35 -0.56 14.36 4.26
CA HIS A 35 -1.03 15.69 3.86
C HIS A 35 -1.19 15.82 2.32
N TRP A 36 -1.57 14.73 1.68
CA TRP A 36 -1.77 14.68 0.23
C TRP A 36 -3.23 14.90 -0.12
N PRO A 37 -3.56 15.91 -0.98
CA PRO A 37 -4.95 16.15 -1.37
C PRO A 37 -5.51 14.97 -2.17
N THR A 38 -6.71 14.53 -1.83
CA THR A 38 -7.45 13.51 -2.57
C THR A 38 -8.92 13.93 -2.71
N ASN A 39 -9.58 13.42 -3.76
CA ASN A 39 -10.98 13.63 -4.03
C ASN A 39 -11.61 12.36 -4.62
N ASP A 40 -12.91 12.38 -4.85
CA ASP A 40 -13.66 11.22 -5.36
C ASP A 40 -13.19 10.78 -6.75
N GLU A 41 -12.84 11.69 -7.64
CA GLU A 41 -12.33 11.37 -8.98
C GLU A 41 -11.00 10.63 -8.89
N HIS A 42 -10.07 11.13 -8.08
CA HIS A 42 -8.80 10.48 -7.82
C HIS A 42 -8.99 9.07 -7.24
N GLN A 43 -9.88 8.89 -6.27
CA GLN A 43 -10.16 7.58 -5.67
C GLN A 43 -10.81 6.62 -6.66
N ARG A 44 -11.73 7.08 -7.52
CA ARG A 44 -12.33 6.27 -8.58
C ARG A 44 -11.31 5.84 -9.63
N GLN A 45 -10.34 6.69 -9.94
CA GLN A 45 -9.24 6.33 -10.83
C GLN A 45 -8.40 5.19 -10.25
N ILE A 46 -8.03 5.26 -8.96
CA ILE A 46 -7.29 4.16 -8.29
C ILE A 46 -8.14 2.89 -8.27
N TRP A 47 -9.44 3.03 -7.99
CA TRP A 47 -10.37 1.91 -7.97
C TRP A 47 -10.46 1.19 -9.33
N SER A 48 -10.42 1.95 -10.43
CA SER A 48 -10.37 1.36 -11.77
C SER A 48 -9.04 0.63 -12.02
N TRP A 49 -7.92 1.14 -11.53
CA TRP A 49 -6.64 0.42 -11.61
C TRP A 49 -6.65 -0.90 -10.84
N ILE A 50 -7.39 -0.98 -9.74
CA ILE A 50 -7.52 -2.20 -8.94
C ILE A 50 -8.42 -3.23 -9.66
N HIS A 51 -9.56 -2.81 -10.21
CA HIS A 51 -10.61 -3.73 -10.63
C HIS A 51 -10.75 -3.91 -12.14
N ASP A 52 -10.31 -2.95 -12.93
CA ASP A 52 -10.48 -2.96 -14.39
C ASP A 52 -9.14 -3.20 -15.10
N ASP A 53 -8.12 -2.43 -14.76
CA ASP A 53 -6.80 -2.54 -15.38
C ASP A 53 -5.88 -3.55 -14.70
N HIS A 54 -6.16 -3.90 -13.45
CA HIS A 54 -5.35 -4.80 -12.61
C HIS A 54 -3.86 -4.39 -12.52
N SER A 55 -3.59 -3.10 -12.65
CA SER A 55 -2.23 -2.55 -12.56
C SER A 55 -1.77 -2.36 -11.11
N VAL A 56 -2.72 -2.31 -10.18
CA VAL A 56 -2.55 -2.28 -8.73
C VAL A 56 -3.45 -3.35 -8.11
N GLU A 57 -2.94 -4.06 -7.12
CA GLU A 57 -3.73 -4.94 -6.27
C GLU A 57 -3.97 -4.27 -4.93
N ALA A 58 -5.17 -4.38 -4.39
CA ALA A 58 -5.49 -3.90 -3.06
C ALA A 58 -5.81 -5.07 -2.12
N LEU A 59 -5.03 -5.20 -1.06
CA LEU A 59 -5.34 -6.07 0.06
C LEU A 59 -6.04 -5.27 1.15
N VAL A 60 -6.95 -5.91 1.86
CA VAL A 60 -7.60 -5.35 3.04
C VAL A 60 -7.48 -6.29 4.23
N ALA A 61 -7.32 -5.71 5.42
CA ALA A 61 -7.35 -6.43 6.69
C ALA A 61 -8.72 -6.23 7.35
N VAL A 62 -9.43 -7.34 7.54
CA VAL A 62 -10.78 -7.38 8.12
C VAL A 62 -10.72 -8.09 9.48
N PRO A 63 -11.35 -7.57 10.54
CA PRO A 63 -11.39 -8.25 11.82
C PRO A 63 -12.22 -9.53 11.74
N VAL A 64 -11.78 -10.58 12.44
CA VAL A 64 -12.50 -11.85 12.48
C VAL A 64 -12.74 -12.32 13.91
N ASP A 65 -13.79 -13.12 14.10
CA ASP A 65 -14.10 -13.83 15.35
C ASP A 65 -13.17 -15.04 15.56
N GLU A 66 -13.39 -15.79 16.63
CA GLU A 66 -12.61 -17.00 16.95
C GLU A 66 -12.77 -18.11 15.91
N ALA A 67 -13.89 -18.14 15.20
CA ALA A 67 -14.17 -19.10 14.12
C ALA A 67 -13.59 -18.66 12.77
N GLY A 68 -13.02 -17.44 12.66
CA GLY A 68 -12.46 -16.91 11.44
C GLY A 68 -13.47 -16.18 10.53
N ASN A 69 -14.69 -15.94 11.01
CA ASN A 69 -15.70 -15.18 10.26
C ASN A 69 -15.42 -13.69 10.37
N GLU A 70 -15.60 -12.97 9.28
CA GLU A 70 -15.47 -11.50 9.26
C GLU A 70 -16.55 -10.85 10.13
N THR A 71 -16.15 -9.94 11.01
CA THR A 71 -17.02 -9.30 12.00
C THR A 71 -17.21 -7.80 11.77
N GLY A 72 -16.68 -7.26 10.66
CA GLY A 72 -16.78 -5.85 10.34
C GLY A 72 -16.23 -5.52 8.97
N GLU A 73 -16.11 -4.24 8.70
CA GLU A 73 -15.52 -3.72 7.47
C GLU A 73 -13.99 -3.74 7.51
N PRO A 74 -13.31 -3.59 6.35
CA PRO A 74 -11.88 -3.36 6.27
C PRO A 74 -11.38 -2.23 7.19
N GLN A 75 -10.32 -2.50 7.92
CA GLN A 75 -9.71 -1.56 8.88
C GLN A 75 -8.21 -1.33 8.63
N GLY A 76 -7.70 -1.96 7.60
CA GLY A 76 -6.36 -1.76 7.08
C GLY A 76 -6.32 -2.08 5.60
N MET A 77 -5.38 -1.47 4.89
CA MET A 77 -5.18 -1.71 3.46
C MET A 77 -3.70 -1.75 3.09
N ALA A 78 -3.40 -2.42 1.98
CA ALA A 78 -2.12 -2.36 1.29
C ALA A 78 -2.34 -2.36 -0.22
N HIS A 79 -1.63 -1.49 -0.94
CA HIS A 79 -1.58 -1.50 -2.40
C HIS A 79 -0.28 -2.14 -2.87
N LEU A 80 -0.39 -3.09 -3.78
CA LEU A 80 0.71 -3.87 -4.33
C LEU A 80 0.70 -3.82 -5.84
N ARG A 81 1.88 -3.89 -6.42
CA ARG A 81 2.05 -4.14 -7.86
C ARG A 81 3.27 -4.99 -8.13
N GLN A 82 3.18 -5.74 -9.20
CA GLN A 82 4.33 -6.47 -9.72
C GLN A 82 5.24 -5.52 -10.52
N TRP A 83 6.55 -5.71 -10.45
CA TRP A 83 7.51 -4.98 -11.26
C TRP A 83 8.66 -5.87 -11.69
N VAL A 84 9.18 -5.61 -12.89
CA VAL A 84 10.31 -6.34 -13.44
C VAL A 84 11.63 -5.70 -13.01
N ARG A 85 12.64 -6.53 -12.79
CA ARG A 85 14.02 -6.12 -12.47
C ARG A 85 14.96 -6.57 -13.59
N PRO A 86 15.09 -5.78 -14.68
CA PRO A 86 15.78 -6.22 -15.90
C PRO A 86 17.22 -6.66 -15.66
N LEU A 87 18.00 -5.91 -14.88
CA LEU A 87 19.39 -6.24 -14.56
C LEU A 87 19.56 -7.63 -13.93
N ARG A 88 18.54 -8.11 -13.22
CA ARG A 88 18.57 -9.42 -12.55
C ARG A 88 17.76 -10.49 -13.28
N GLY A 89 16.98 -10.11 -14.29
CA GLY A 89 16.12 -11.02 -15.04
C GLY A 89 15.02 -11.66 -14.19
N VAL A 90 14.51 -10.94 -13.18
CA VAL A 90 13.52 -11.47 -12.22
C VAL A 90 12.36 -10.52 -12.02
N ILE A 91 11.27 -11.08 -11.47
CA ILE A 91 10.09 -10.31 -11.06
C ILE A 91 10.17 -10.04 -9.55
N ALA A 92 9.56 -8.95 -9.12
CA ALA A 92 9.47 -8.53 -7.73
C ALA A 92 8.10 -7.91 -7.42
N GLY A 93 7.74 -7.85 -6.14
CA GLY A 93 6.61 -7.09 -5.66
C GLY A 93 7.04 -5.70 -5.21
N TYR A 94 6.16 -4.72 -5.39
CA TYR A 94 6.30 -3.38 -4.85
C TYR A 94 5.07 -3.05 -3.99
N LEU A 95 5.30 -2.69 -2.74
CA LEU A 95 4.27 -2.20 -1.83
C LEU A 95 4.26 -0.68 -1.94
N ASP A 96 3.23 -0.14 -2.57
CA ASP A 96 3.07 1.30 -2.78
C ASP A 96 2.54 1.98 -1.52
N ASP A 97 1.46 1.44 -0.94
CA ASP A 97 0.77 2.03 0.20
C ASP A 97 0.49 0.99 1.28
N LEU A 98 0.58 1.40 2.53
CA LEU A 98 0.19 0.61 3.69
C LEU A 98 -0.45 1.53 4.73
N PHE A 99 -1.68 1.24 5.11
CA PHE A 99 -2.41 1.99 6.12
C PHE A 99 -3.23 1.09 7.02
N VAL A 100 -3.24 1.40 8.30
CA VAL A 100 -4.13 0.81 9.31
C VAL A 100 -4.71 1.95 10.14
N GLU A 101 -6.00 1.89 10.43
CA GLU A 101 -6.67 2.89 11.24
C GLU A 101 -5.88 3.17 12.54
N PRO A 102 -5.68 4.45 12.90
CA PRO A 102 -4.80 4.83 14.01
C PRO A 102 -5.11 4.12 15.32
N GLU A 103 -6.40 3.91 15.62
CA GLU A 103 -6.90 3.30 16.85
C GLU A 103 -6.56 1.81 16.96
N LEU A 104 -6.26 1.17 15.82
CA LEU A 104 -5.98 -0.26 15.71
C LEU A 104 -4.48 -0.56 15.52
N ARG A 105 -3.67 0.48 15.53
CA ARG A 105 -2.20 0.32 15.45
C ARG A 105 -1.68 -0.45 16.67
N GLY A 106 -0.90 -1.48 16.41
CA GLY A 106 -0.39 -2.40 17.44
C GLY A 106 -1.32 -3.57 17.75
N ALA A 107 -2.50 -3.69 17.08
CA ALA A 107 -3.41 -4.82 17.21
C ALA A 107 -3.11 -5.98 16.22
N GLY A 108 -1.97 -5.95 15.51
CA GLY A 108 -1.53 -7.05 14.65
C GLY A 108 -1.97 -6.95 13.17
N ALA A 109 -2.74 -5.93 12.78
CA ALA A 109 -3.20 -5.78 11.38
C ALA A 109 -2.04 -5.61 10.40
N VAL A 110 -1.00 -4.86 10.76
CA VAL A 110 0.22 -4.67 9.95
C VAL A 110 0.94 -6.01 9.77
N ASP A 111 1.09 -6.79 10.85
CA ASP A 111 1.75 -8.10 10.79
C ASP A 111 0.96 -9.06 9.88
N ALA A 112 -0.38 -9.04 9.95
CA ALA A 112 -1.25 -9.84 9.10
C ALA A 112 -1.13 -9.44 7.61
N LEU A 113 -1.10 -8.13 7.31
CA LEU A 113 -0.87 -7.64 5.95
C LEU A 113 0.49 -8.11 5.41
N PHE A 114 1.57 -7.97 6.17
CA PHE A 114 2.89 -8.43 5.73
C PHE A 114 2.98 -9.95 5.61
N ALA A 115 2.27 -10.71 6.44
CA ALA A 115 2.19 -12.16 6.31
C ALA A 115 1.54 -12.58 4.98
N GLU A 116 0.44 -11.92 4.59
CA GLU A 116 -0.22 -12.17 3.31
C GLU A 116 0.62 -11.71 2.12
N ILE A 117 1.27 -10.53 2.21
CA ILE A 117 2.22 -10.05 1.20
C ILE A 117 3.35 -11.06 0.99
N ASN A 118 3.91 -11.60 2.07
CA ASN A 118 4.94 -12.64 1.99
C ASN A 118 4.41 -13.93 1.35
N ARG A 119 3.19 -14.36 1.69
CA ARG A 119 2.56 -15.53 1.08
C ARG A 119 2.41 -15.36 -0.43
N LEU A 120 1.92 -14.21 -0.88
CA LEU A 120 1.80 -13.87 -2.30
C LEU A 120 3.17 -13.79 -2.99
N ALA A 121 4.18 -13.23 -2.31
CA ALA A 121 5.52 -13.16 -2.86
C ALA A 121 6.12 -14.54 -3.11
N VAL A 122 5.93 -15.48 -2.19
CA VAL A 122 6.38 -16.87 -2.34
C VAL A 122 5.61 -17.57 -3.45
N GLU A 123 4.28 -17.46 -3.46
CA GLU A 123 3.42 -18.09 -4.48
C GLU A 123 3.75 -17.63 -5.91
N ARG A 124 4.15 -16.35 -6.07
CA ARG A 124 4.44 -15.72 -7.36
C ARG A 124 5.92 -15.72 -7.73
N ASP A 125 6.75 -16.37 -6.93
CA ASP A 125 8.22 -16.39 -7.11
C ASP A 125 8.83 -14.96 -7.22
N TRP A 126 8.34 -14.03 -6.39
CA TRP A 126 8.92 -12.70 -6.34
C TRP A 126 10.27 -12.72 -5.64
N SER A 127 11.27 -12.17 -6.29
CA SER A 127 12.64 -12.13 -5.75
C SER A 127 12.81 -11.28 -4.48
N VAL A 128 11.97 -10.26 -4.33
CA VAL A 128 11.85 -9.39 -3.14
C VAL A 128 10.48 -8.71 -3.17
N VAL A 129 10.04 -8.19 -2.03
CA VAL A 129 9.05 -7.11 -1.96
C VAL A 129 9.77 -5.84 -1.53
N ARG A 130 9.58 -4.75 -2.24
CA ARG A 130 10.20 -3.44 -1.96
C ARG A 130 9.14 -2.41 -1.61
N TRP A 131 9.48 -1.50 -0.72
CA TRP A 131 8.71 -0.29 -0.43
C TRP A 131 9.63 0.86 -0.10
N THR A 132 9.06 2.08 -0.09
CA THR A 132 9.71 3.28 0.41
C THR A 132 8.90 3.83 1.59
N THR A 133 9.54 4.63 2.42
CA THR A 133 8.89 5.35 3.52
C THR A 133 9.63 6.66 3.73
N ALA A 134 8.95 7.67 4.27
CA ALA A 134 9.60 8.91 4.65
C ALA A 134 10.70 8.65 5.70
N ASP A 135 11.80 9.37 5.60
CA ASP A 135 12.98 9.17 6.44
C ASP A 135 12.73 9.53 7.91
N ASP A 136 11.75 10.39 8.17
CA ASP A 136 11.27 10.81 9.49
C ASP A 136 10.11 9.95 10.03
N ASN A 137 9.59 8.99 9.25
CA ASN A 137 8.54 8.07 9.71
C ASN A 137 9.14 6.98 10.64
N TYR A 138 9.69 7.40 11.77
CA TYR A 138 10.37 6.53 12.74
C TYR A 138 9.51 5.38 13.24
N ARG A 139 8.18 5.60 13.35
CA ARG A 139 7.25 4.56 13.79
C ARG A 139 7.16 3.39 12.81
N ALA A 140 6.96 3.69 11.53
CA ALA A 140 6.91 2.67 10.49
C ALA A 140 8.28 1.99 10.32
N ARG A 141 9.36 2.77 10.33
CA ARG A 141 10.73 2.26 10.24
C ARG A 141 11.07 1.27 11.35
N ALA A 142 10.63 1.51 12.59
CA ALA A 142 10.84 0.57 13.70
C ALA A 142 10.15 -0.79 13.49
N VAL A 143 9.07 -0.84 12.69
CA VAL A 143 8.43 -2.08 12.25
C VAL A 143 9.22 -2.69 11.09
N TYR A 144 9.56 -1.90 10.09
CA TYR A 144 10.24 -2.35 8.87
C TYR A 144 11.63 -2.91 9.12
N ASP A 145 12.39 -2.35 10.07
CA ASP A 145 13.71 -2.83 10.47
C ASP A 145 13.68 -4.25 11.07
N LYS A 146 12.50 -4.72 11.54
CA LYS A 146 12.30 -6.09 12.01
C LYS A 146 11.88 -7.06 10.90
N LEU A 147 11.29 -6.54 9.83
CA LEU A 147 10.70 -7.33 8.74
C LEU A 147 11.62 -7.45 7.54
N ALA A 148 12.50 -6.47 7.33
CA ALA A 148 13.29 -6.36 6.10
C ALA A 148 14.66 -5.70 6.34
N THR A 149 15.49 -5.75 5.32
CA THR A 149 16.80 -5.07 5.33
C THR A 149 16.69 -3.73 4.60
N ARG A 150 17.03 -2.65 5.30
CA ARG A 150 17.16 -1.33 4.69
C ARG A 150 18.22 -1.35 3.58
N THR A 151 17.87 -0.82 2.41
CA THR A 151 18.80 -0.69 1.28
C THR A 151 19.54 0.65 1.32
N THR A 152 20.63 0.73 0.55
CA THR A 152 21.41 1.96 0.36
C THR A 152 21.01 2.74 -0.90
N TRP A 153 19.98 2.26 -1.64
CA TRP A 153 19.48 2.94 -2.83
C TRP A 153 18.74 4.20 -2.45
N ILE A 154 19.00 5.28 -3.18
CA ILE A 154 18.34 6.57 -3.05
C ILE A 154 17.29 6.69 -4.15
N THR A 155 16.12 7.24 -3.83
CA THR A 155 15.05 7.50 -4.79
C THR A 155 15.22 8.90 -5.39
N TYR A 156 15.00 9.02 -6.70
CA TYR A 156 14.97 10.28 -7.43
C TYR A 156 13.69 10.36 -8.24
N ASP A 157 13.00 11.50 -8.15
CA ASP A 157 11.82 11.82 -8.94
C ASP A 157 12.16 12.95 -9.92
N MET A 158 11.77 12.79 -11.18
CA MET A 158 11.91 13.80 -12.21
C MET A 158 10.52 14.25 -12.67
N THR A 159 10.20 15.53 -12.49
CA THR A 159 8.99 16.11 -13.04
C THR A 159 9.17 16.32 -14.54
N PRO A 160 8.37 15.69 -15.41
CA PRO A 160 8.41 15.92 -16.83
C PRO A 160 8.10 17.38 -17.17
N VAL A 161 8.92 17.99 -18.02
CA VAL A 161 8.68 19.33 -18.55
C VAL A 161 8.36 19.18 -20.02
N ALA A 162 7.19 19.72 -20.47
CA ALA A 162 6.88 19.76 -21.88
C ALA A 162 7.93 20.64 -22.59
N THR A 163 8.68 20.07 -23.51
CA THR A 163 9.51 20.87 -24.40
C THR A 163 8.56 21.69 -25.28
N GLY A 164 8.53 23.00 -25.07
CA GLY A 164 7.66 23.91 -25.83
C GLY A 164 7.81 23.71 -27.32
N ALA A 165 6.71 23.70 -28.03
CA ALA A 165 6.71 23.93 -29.49
C ALA A 165 7.45 25.25 -29.71
N GLY A 166 8.52 25.21 -30.49
CA GLY A 166 9.44 26.33 -30.69
C GLY A 166 8.69 27.61 -31.05
N ASP A 167 9.05 28.66 -30.35
CA ASP A 167 8.72 30.02 -30.73
C ASP A 167 9.37 30.31 -32.08
N THR A 168 8.61 30.08 -33.16
CA THR A 168 8.95 30.54 -34.50
C THR A 168 8.43 31.96 -34.71
N SER A 169 8.90 32.90 -33.90
CA SER A 169 8.86 34.32 -34.28
C SER A 169 10.22 34.71 -34.87
N ALA A 170 10.50 34.27 -36.09
CA ALA A 170 11.49 34.90 -36.92
C ALA A 170 10.89 36.25 -37.37
N THR A 171 11.30 37.31 -36.75
CA THR A 171 11.08 38.67 -37.21
C THR A 171 12.01 38.90 -38.42
N VAL A 172 11.41 39.26 -39.55
CA VAL A 172 12.04 39.86 -40.71
C VAL A 172 12.34 41.33 -40.43
#